data_63ebf8c82a3aa14c20d6567f5647fb6d
#
_entry.id   63ebf8c82a3aa14c20d6567f5647fb6d
#
_cell.length_a   1.000
_cell.length_b   1.000
_cell.length_c   1.000
_cell.angle_alpha   90.00
_cell.angle_beta   90.00
_cell.angle_gamma   90.00
#
_symmetry.space_group_name_H-M   'P 1'
#
loop_
_entity.id
_entity.type
_entity.pdbx_description
1 polymer ?
#
loop_
_entity_poly.entity_id
_entity_poly.type
_entity_poly.pdbx_seq_one_letter_code
_entity_poly.pdbx_strand_id
1 'polypeptide(L)'
;KFADWRGERPAVGENENLNCPAGCGLCAEHRRATCCTLLEITARCNMNCTFCFAEPDGAQDPSLDTVKRWIDDLTDPGKTLLQLSGGEPTVRDDLPEIVAYAKQVGCKYVQLNSNGLRLAEDEAFVKRLADAGLSFVFMQFDGVDDAVYEKLRRRPMLEVKKRAIEQCGRYGIGVTLVPVLVPGVN
;
A
#
# COMPACT_ATOMS: atom_id res chain seq x y z
N LYS A 1 -16.47 -18.41 12.75
CA LYS A 1 -17.82 -18.59 12.16
C LYS A 1 -18.21 -17.21 11.65
N PHE A 2 -18.08 -16.98 10.35
CA PHE A 2 -18.72 -15.82 9.73
C PHE A 2 -20.22 -16.07 9.81
N ALA A 3 -20.94 -15.17 10.47
CA ALA A 3 -22.39 -15.22 10.49
C ALA A 3 -22.91 -15.06 9.05
N ASP A 4 -23.82 -15.93 8.63
CA ASP A 4 -24.55 -15.76 7.38
C ASP A 4 -25.18 -14.36 7.36
N TRP A 5 -24.62 -13.46 6.59
CA TRP A 5 -25.19 -12.14 6.41
C TRP A 5 -26.39 -12.25 5.46
N ARG A 6 -27.58 -12.24 6.05
CA ARG A 6 -28.87 -12.26 5.33
C ARG A 6 -29.51 -10.88 5.29
N GLY A 7 -28.73 -9.81 5.27
CA GLY A 7 -29.26 -8.47 5.06
C GLY A 7 -29.69 -8.27 3.61
N GLU A 8 -30.80 -7.56 3.41
CA GLU A 8 -31.14 -7.02 2.10
C GLU A 8 -29.97 -6.17 1.61
N ARG A 9 -29.56 -6.37 0.36
CA ARG A 9 -28.54 -5.51 -0.25
C ARG A 9 -29.02 -4.08 -0.14
N PRO A 10 -28.22 -3.14 0.41
CA PRO A 10 -28.61 -1.74 0.36
C PRO A 10 -28.89 -1.39 -1.10
N ALA A 11 -30.03 -0.73 -1.34
CA ALA A 11 -30.35 -0.22 -2.66
C ALA A 11 -29.18 0.65 -3.09
N VAL A 12 -28.46 0.22 -4.11
CA VAL A 12 -27.40 1.00 -4.71
C VAL A 12 -28.11 2.18 -5.36
N GLY A 13 -28.02 3.36 -4.75
CA GLY A 13 -28.55 4.58 -5.36
C GLY A 13 -27.97 4.72 -6.76
N GLU A 14 -28.77 5.16 -7.71
CA GLU A 14 -28.40 5.50 -9.06
C GLU A 14 -27.34 6.64 -9.05
N ASN A 15 -26.12 6.30 -8.75
CA ASN A 15 -25.00 7.23 -8.74
C ASN A 15 -24.17 6.96 -9.99
N GLU A 16 -24.61 7.56 -11.09
CA GLU A 16 -23.99 7.46 -12.43
C GLU A 16 -22.51 7.90 -12.47
N ASN A 17 -21.95 8.40 -11.37
CA ASN A 17 -20.60 8.93 -11.27
C ASN A 17 -19.66 8.17 -10.32
N LEU A 18 -20.01 6.99 -9.87
CA LEU A 18 -19.08 6.14 -9.15
C LEU A 18 -18.07 5.52 -10.13
N ASN A 19 -17.08 6.33 -10.52
CA ASN A 19 -15.82 5.76 -11.01
C ASN A 19 -15.27 4.85 -9.92
N CYS A 20 -15.62 3.57 -9.96
CA CYS A 20 -15.00 2.56 -9.13
C CYS A 20 -13.46 2.72 -9.20
N PRO A 21 -12.79 2.85 -8.05
CA PRO A 21 -12.57 1.72 -7.15
C PRO A 21 -13.62 1.57 -6.03
N ALA A 22 -14.59 2.46 -5.91
CA ALA A 22 -15.57 2.37 -4.81
C ALA A 22 -16.71 1.35 -5.06
N GLY A 23 -16.87 0.83 -6.24
CA GLY A 23 -17.97 -0.06 -6.59
C GLY A 23 -17.77 -1.56 -6.31
N CYS A 24 -16.64 -1.97 -5.83
CA CYS A 24 -16.22 -3.31 -5.33
C CYS A 24 -17.24 -4.48 -5.48
N GLY A 25 -17.76 -4.74 -6.68
CA GLY A 25 -18.62 -5.88 -6.96
C GLY A 25 -20.06 -5.80 -6.43
N LEU A 26 -20.49 -4.65 -5.90
CA LEU A 26 -21.84 -4.43 -5.40
C LEU A 26 -22.76 -3.75 -6.45
N CYS A 27 -22.24 -3.30 -7.56
CA CYS A 27 -23.03 -2.71 -8.63
C CYS A 27 -23.58 -3.79 -9.58
N ALA A 28 -24.80 -3.60 -10.10
CA ALA A 28 -25.46 -4.54 -11.02
C ALA A 28 -24.69 -4.75 -12.32
N GLU A 29 -23.85 -3.80 -12.71
CA GLU A 29 -23.04 -3.82 -13.94
C GLU A 29 -21.56 -4.17 -13.68
N HIS A 30 -21.26 -4.83 -12.56
CA HIS A 30 -19.89 -5.22 -12.28
C HIS A 30 -19.31 -6.06 -13.42
N ARG A 31 -18.60 -5.39 -14.29
CA ARG A 31 -17.78 -6.07 -15.30
C ARG A 31 -16.55 -6.59 -14.58
N ARG A 32 -16.13 -7.82 -14.85
CA ARG A 32 -14.95 -8.47 -14.29
C ARG A 32 -13.68 -7.75 -14.75
N ALA A 33 -13.46 -6.53 -14.28
CA ALA A 33 -12.24 -5.78 -14.49
C ALA A 33 -11.49 -5.69 -13.16
N THR A 34 -10.18 -5.81 -13.22
CA THR A 34 -9.32 -5.65 -12.04
C THR A 34 -9.38 -4.19 -11.60
N CYS A 35 -10.06 -3.91 -10.47
CA CYS A 35 -10.16 -2.57 -9.91
C CYS A 35 -9.03 -2.25 -8.92
N CYS A 36 -8.44 -3.27 -8.32
CA CYS A 36 -7.30 -3.15 -7.41
C CYS A 36 -6.36 -4.33 -7.62
N THR A 37 -5.09 -4.06 -7.84
CA THR A 37 -4.02 -5.05 -7.91
C THR A 37 -3.04 -4.80 -6.77
N LEU A 38 -2.87 -5.80 -5.91
CA LEU A 38 -1.80 -5.82 -4.93
C LEU A 38 -0.62 -6.59 -5.53
N LEU A 39 0.51 -5.92 -5.69
CA LEU A 39 1.70 -6.47 -6.31
C LEU A 39 2.85 -6.51 -5.30
N GLU A 40 3.29 -7.72 -4.96
CA GLU A 40 4.45 -7.92 -4.11
C GLU A 40 5.73 -7.83 -4.95
N ILE A 41 6.49 -6.75 -4.75
CA ILE A 41 7.68 -6.45 -5.55
C ILE A 41 8.99 -6.83 -4.88
N THR A 42 8.96 -7.26 -3.63
CA THR A 42 10.11 -7.73 -2.85
C THR A 42 9.67 -8.59 -1.67
N ALA A 43 10.44 -9.63 -1.35
CA ALA A 43 10.29 -10.36 -0.09
C ALA A 43 11.15 -9.76 1.04
N ARG A 44 12.12 -8.88 0.72
CA ARG A 44 13.00 -8.25 1.71
C ARG A 44 12.26 -7.24 2.58
N CYS A 45 12.64 -7.18 3.85
CA CYS A 45 12.12 -6.22 4.80
C CYS A 45 13.24 -5.72 5.72
N ASN A 46 13.18 -4.46 6.13
CA ASN A 46 14.10 -3.86 7.11
C ASN A 46 13.55 -3.91 8.54
N MET A 47 12.49 -4.70 8.79
CA MET A 47 11.91 -4.96 10.09
C MET A 47 11.71 -6.46 10.33
N ASN A 48 11.54 -6.83 11.62
CA ASN A 48 11.25 -8.19 12.05
C ASN A 48 10.05 -8.18 13.01
N CYS A 49 8.85 -7.98 12.47
CA CYS A 49 7.62 -7.87 13.23
C CYS A 49 7.20 -9.21 13.85
N THR A 50 6.58 -9.17 15.03
CA THR A 50 6.23 -10.37 15.82
C THR A 50 5.23 -11.29 15.10
N PHE A 51 4.36 -10.75 14.26
CA PHE A 51 3.31 -11.49 13.55
C PHE A 51 3.35 -11.23 12.03
N CYS A 52 4.55 -11.06 11.49
CA CYS A 52 4.69 -10.94 10.05
C CYS A 52 4.28 -12.26 9.39
N PHE A 53 3.39 -12.18 8.39
CA PHE A 53 2.99 -13.33 7.58
C PHE A 53 3.85 -13.45 6.31
N ALA A 54 4.65 -12.43 5.99
CA ALA A 54 5.62 -12.51 4.91
C ALA A 54 6.83 -13.31 5.41
N GLU A 55 7.03 -14.48 4.85
CA GLU A 55 8.24 -15.27 5.08
C GLU A 55 9.30 -14.81 4.08
N PRO A 56 10.42 -14.21 4.55
CA PRO A 56 11.53 -13.94 3.67
C PRO A 56 12.16 -15.28 3.27
N ASP A 57 11.85 -15.73 2.07
CA ASP A 57 12.33 -17.00 1.53
C ASP A 57 13.78 -16.93 0.98
N GLY A 58 14.43 -15.78 1.14
CA GLY A 58 15.77 -15.53 0.61
C GLY A 58 15.82 -15.39 -0.92
N ALA A 59 14.68 -15.39 -1.59
CA ALA A 59 14.60 -15.18 -3.03
C ALA A 59 15.14 -13.81 -3.42
N GLN A 60 15.74 -13.75 -4.60
CA GLN A 60 16.14 -12.46 -5.18
C GLN A 60 14.88 -11.67 -5.58
N ASP A 61 14.95 -10.36 -5.40
CA ASP A 61 13.91 -9.48 -5.90
C ASP A 61 13.71 -9.67 -7.41
N PRO A 62 12.47 -9.62 -7.89
CA PRO A 62 12.22 -9.58 -9.33
C PRO A 62 12.93 -8.36 -9.94
N SER A 63 13.47 -8.53 -11.15
CA SER A 63 14.09 -7.40 -11.87
C SER A 63 13.05 -6.31 -12.16
N LEU A 64 13.53 -5.08 -12.39
CA LEU A 64 12.66 -3.97 -12.79
C LEU A 64 11.81 -4.33 -14.03
N ASP A 65 12.42 -4.98 -15.03
CA ASP A 65 11.70 -5.39 -16.24
C ASP A 65 10.65 -6.47 -15.97
N THR A 66 10.90 -7.34 -15.00
CA THR A 66 9.90 -8.33 -14.57
C THR A 66 8.71 -7.64 -13.89
N VAL A 67 8.96 -6.68 -13.00
CA VAL A 67 7.90 -5.92 -12.34
C VAL A 67 7.09 -5.11 -13.37
N LYS A 68 7.75 -4.49 -14.34
CA LYS A 68 7.07 -3.77 -15.44
C LYS A 68 6.13 -4.68 -16.22
N ARG A 69 6.59 -5.87 -16.63
CA ARG A 69 5.73 -6.85 -17.30
C ARG A 69 4.51 -7.25 -16.45
N TRP A 70 4.70 -7.46 -15.15
CA TRP A 70 3.59 -7.76 -14.25
C TRP A 70 2.57 -6.62 -14.19
N ILE A 71 3.05 -5.37 -14.21
CA ILE A 71 2.16 -4.20 -14.25
C ILE A 71 1.37 -4.19 -15.55
N ASP A 72 2.00 -4.47 -16.69
CA ASP A 72 1.33 -4.53 -18.00
C ASP A 72 0.27 -5.64 -18.04
N ASP A 73 0.59 -6.81 -17.47
CA ASP A 73 -0.29 -7.99 -17.52
C ASP A 73 -1.48 -7.89 -16.56
N LEU A 74 -1.33 -7.19 -15.43
CA LEU A 74 -2.30 -7.20 -14.33
C LEU A 74 -3.16 -5.95 -14.23
N THR A 75 -2.79 -4.88 -14.92
CA THR A 75 -3.49 -3.59 -14.82
C THR A 75 -4.34 -3.30 -16.03
N ASP A 76 -5.60 -2.87 -15.81
CA ASP A 76 -6.41 -2.20 -16.82
C ASP A 76 -6.14 -0.70 -16.69
N PRO A 77 -5.36 -0.08 -17.58
CA PRO A 77 -5.00 1.32 -17.48
C PRO A 77 -6.24 2.21 -17.33
N GLY A 78 -6.19 3.12 -16.40
CA GLY A 78 -7.28 4.06 -16.12
C GLY A 78 -8.35 3.58 -15.13
N LYS A 79 -8.41 2.28 -14.81
CA LYS A 79 -9.37 1.72 -13.84
C LYS A 79 -8.72 1.11 -12.61
N THR A 80 -7.47 0.70 -12.70
CA THR A 80 -6.80 -0.05 -11.64
C THR A 80 -6.14 0.86 -10.62
N LEU A 81 -6.40 0.62 -9.34
CA LEU A 81 -5.54 1.04 -8.25
C LEU A 81 -4.42 0.01 -8.13
N LEU A 82 -3.18 0.42 -8.35
CA LEU A 82 -2.02 -0.41 -8.13
C LEU A 82 -1.48 -0.20 -6.72
N GLN A 83 -1.46 -1.25 -5.92
CA GLN A 83 -0.92 -1.25 -4.57
C GLN A 83 0.40 -2.04 -4.55
N LEU A 84 1.51 -1.34 -4.36
CA LEU A 84 2.84 -1.94 -4.25
C LEU A 84 3.07 -2.41 -2.81
N SER A 85 3.43 -3.67 -2.67
CA SER A 85 3.58 -4.37 -1.40
C SER A 85 4.76 -5.34 -1.43
N GLY A 86 4.85 -6.20 -0.42
CA GLY A 86 5.87 -7.21 -0.23
C GLY A 86 6.30 -7.27 1.22
N GLY A 87 7.56 -7.54 1.50
CA GLY A 87 8.13 -7.33 2.82
C GLY A 87 8.08 -5.84 3.17
N GLU A 88 9.01 -5.06 2.62
CA GLU A 88 8.97 -3.58 2.67
C GLU A 88 9.42 -3.02 1.33
N PRO A 89 8.53 -2.51 0.49
CA PRO A 89 8.86 -2.02 -0.84
C PRO A 89 9.93 -0.92 -0.88
N THR A 90 10.02 -0.10 0.17
CA THR A 90 10.99 1.00 0.23
C THR A 90 12.44 0.53 0.36
N VAL A 91 12.70 -0.76 0.59
CA VAL A 91 14.08 -1.29 0.54
C VAL A 91 14.63 -1.39 -0.88
N ARG A 92 13.76 -1.26 -1.89
CA ARG A 92 14.16 -1.20 -3.29
C ARG A 92 14.56 0.23 -3.68
N ASP A 93 15.74 0.39 -4.26
CA ASP A 93 16.22 1.70 -4.72
C ASP A 93 15.56 2.14 -6.03
N ASP A 94 15.07 1.17 -6.83
CA ASP A 94 14.36 1.37 -8.08
C ASP A 94 12.82 1.53 -7.92
N LEU A 95 12.34 1.65 -6.68
CA LEU A 95 10.90 1.86 -6.41
C LEU A 95 10.35 3.12 -7.12
N PRO A 96 11.05 4.28 -7.17
CA PRO A 96 10.55 5.42 -7.92
C PRO A 96 10.36 5.14 -9.41
N GLU A 97 11.23 4.33 -10.03
CA GLU A 97 11.13 3.93 -11.44
C GLU A 97 9.91 3.02 -11.67
N ILE A 98 9.59 2.14 -10.70
CA ILE A 98 8.39 1.29 -10.73
C ILE A 98 7.13 2.17 -10.68
N VAL A 99 7.11 3.14 -9.76
CA VAL A 99 5.99 4.10 -9.62
C VAL A 99 5.81 4.91 -10.91
N ALA A 100 6.90 5.47 -11.44
CA ALA A 100 6.87 6.24 -12.69
C ALA A 100 6.34 5.42 -13.86
N TYR A 101 6.78 4.17 -14.00
CA TYR A 101 6.28 3.26 -15.03
C TYR A 101 4.78 2.98 -14.88
N ALA A 102 4.31 2.69 -13.68
CA ALA A 102 2.89 2.48 -13.42
C ALA A 102 2.04 3.69 -13.83
N LYS A 103 2.53 4.91 -13.56
CA LYS A 103 1.88 6.15 -14.00
C LYS A 103 1.92 6.31 -15.52
N GLN A 104 3.03 5.98 -16.15
CA GLN A 104 3.20 6.05 -17.61
C GLN A 104 2.22 5.13 -18.35
N VAL A 105 1.98 3.91 -17.87
CA VAL A 105 1.02 2.98 -18.49
C VAL A 105 -0.43 3.29 -18.13
N GLY A 106 -0.69 4.34 -17.35
CA GLY A 106 -2.03 4.87 -17.11
C GLY A 106 -2.68 4.47 -15.79
N CYS A 107 -1.94 3.86 -14.83
CA CYS A 107 -2.49 3.61 -13.50
C CYS A 107 -2.92 4.94 -12.86
N LYS A 108 -4.22 5.08 -12.61
CA LYS A 108 -4.78 6.32 -12.05
C LYS A 108 -4.23 6.61 -10.65
N TYR A 109 -4.16 5.56 -9.84
CA TYR A 109 -3.63 5.63 -8.48
C TYR A 109 -2.58 4.57 -8.27
N VAL A 110 -1.43 5.00 -7.77
CA VAL A 110 -0.35 4.13 -7.30
C VAL A 110 -0.22 4.32 -5.80
N GLN A 111 -0.36 3.24 -5.07
CA GLN A 111 -0.35 3.19 -3.62
C GLN A 111 0.81 2.32 -3.13
N LEU A 112 1.41 2.69 -2.02
CA LEU A 112 2.55 2.02 -1.42
C LEU A 112 2.20 1.52 -0.02
N ASN A 113 2.31 0.23 0.26
CA ASN A 113 2.31 -0.29 1.62
C ASN A 113 3.70 -0.08 2.23
N SER A 114 3.79 0.55 3.40
CA SER A 114 5.09 0.79 4.02
C SER A 114 5.04 0.82 5.55
N ASN A 115 6.12 0.35 6.16
CA ASN A 115 6.39 0.53 7.58
C ASN A 115 6.88 1.95 7.91
N GLY A 116 7.21 2.78 6.93
CA GLY A 116 7.55 4.20 7.10
C GLY A 116 9.00 4.49 7.48
N LEU A 117 9.86 3.49 7.73
CA LEU A 117 11.24 3.74 8.16
C LEU A 117 12.01 4.60 7.17
N ARG A 118 12.15 4.14 5.93
CA ARG A 118 12.89 4.88 4.92
C ARG A 118 12.21 6.21 4.58
N LEU A 119 10.87 6.26 4.61
CA LEU A 119 10.14 7.51 4.39
C LEU A 119 10.44 8.57 5.46
N ALA A 120 10.79 8.16 6.68
CA ALA A 120 11.19 9.06 7.75
C ALA A 120 12.66 9.50 7.68
N GLU A 121 13.53 8.69 7.10
CA GLU A 121 14.99 8.86 7.16
C GLU A 121 15.57 9.49 5.88
N ASP A 122 14.92 9.27 4.72
CA ASP A 122 15.42 9.66 3.40
C ASP A 122 14.42 10.59 2.68
N GLU A 123 14.52 11.89 2.99
CA GLU A 123 13.67 12.91 2.37
C GLU A 123 13.83 12.96 0.83
N ALA A 124 15.05 12.75 0.34
CA ALA A 124 15.31 12.75 -1.10
C ALA A 124 14.59 11.59 -1.80
N PHE A 125 14.48 10.44 -1.13
CA PHE A 125 13.74 9.30 -1.63
C PHE A 125 12.23 9.60 -1.69
N VAL A 126 11.67 10.22 -0.63
CA VAL A 126 10.26 10.64 -0.62
C VAL A 126 9.96 11.62 -1.75
N LYS A 127 10.86 12.59 -1.98
CA LYS A 127 10.73 13.52 -3.11
C LYS A 127 10.72 12.78 -4.44
N ARG A 128 11.62 11.81 -4.66
CA ARG A 128 11.64 11.01 -5.90
C ARG A 128 10.35 10.22 -6.11
N LEU A 129 9.75 9.67 -5.03
CA LEU A 129 8.47 8.99 -5.10
C LEU A 129 7.33 9.94 -5.49
N ALA A 130 7.32 11.15 -4.94
CA ALA A 130 6.35 12.19 -5.29
C ALA A 130 6.49 12.60 -6.75
N ASP A 131 7.72 12.90 -7.20
CA ASP A 131 8.04 13.26 -8.59
C ASP A 131 7.64 12.15 -9.58
N ALA A 132 7.76 10.88 -9.16
CA ALA A 132 7.30 9.70 -9.91
C ALA A 132 5.77 9.54 -9.97
N GLY A 133 5.02 10.28 -9.14
CA GLY A 133 3.57 10.26 -9.12
C GLY A 133 2.94 9.29 -8.13
N LEU A 134 3.63 8.92 -7.04
CA LEU A 134 3.05 8.15 -5.95
C LEU A 134 1.85 8.90 -5.38
N SER A 135 0.68 8.25 -5.34
CA SER A 135 -0.56 8.88 -4.93
C SER A 135 -0.76 8.82 -3.41
N PHE A 136 -0.52 7.65 -2.82
CA PHE A 136 -0.80 7.39 -1.41
C PHE A 136 0.21 6.43 -0.80
N VAL A 137 0.44 6.59 0.50
CA VAL A 137 1.09 5.59 1.36
C VAL A 137 0.06 4.97 2.30
N PHE A 138 -0.07 3.65 2.25
CA PHE A 138 -0.75 2.84 3.25
C PHE A 138 0.27 2.56 4.36
N MET A 139 0.24 3.41 5.38
CA MET A 139 1.22 3.36 6.44
C MET A 139 0.70 2.55 7.62
N GLN A 140 1.40 1.50 7.93
CA GLN A 140 1.16 0.75 9.14
C GLN A 140 1.31 1.66 10.36
N PHE A 141 0.26 1.75 11.21
CA PHE A 141 0.21 2.65 12.37
C PHE A 141 -0.59 2.01 13.50
N ASP A 142 0.08 1.31 14.42
CA ASP A 142 -0.59 0.43 15.39
C ASP A 142 -1.02 1.12 16.68
N GLY A 143 -0.55 2.33 16.95
CA GLY A 143 -0.90 3.06 18.17
C GLY A 143 -0.17 4.37 18.32
N VAL A 144 -0.46 5.05 19.42
CA VAL A 144 0.09 6.36 19.79
C VAL A 144 1.11 6.27 20.94
N ASP A 145 1.55 5.06 21.24
CA ASP A 145 2.51 4.75 22.31
C ASP A 145 3.56 3.77 21.80
N ASP A 146 4.84 4.04 22.07
CA ASP A 146 5.94 3.17 21.69
C ASP A 146 5.90 1.80 22.37
N ALA A 147 5.26 1.65 23.53
CA ALA A 147 5.06 0.35 24.16
C ALA A 147 4.26 -0.62 23.27
N VAL A 148 3.30 -0.12 22.50
CA VAL A 148 2.58 -0.91 21.48
C VAL A 148 3.54 -1.33 20.37
N TYR A 149 4.34 -0.41 19.85
CA TYR A 149 5.28 -0.72 18.77
C TYR A 149 6.37 -1.69 19.21
N GLU A 150 6.89 -1.58 20.43
CA GLU A 150 7.89 -2.51 20.98
C GLU A 150 7.35 -3.95 21.02
N LYS A 151 6.08 -4.12 21.45
CA LYS A 151 5.42 -5.44 21.45
C LYS A 151 5.19 -5.98 20.03
N LEU A 152 4.70 -5.16 19.13
CA LEU A 152 4.26 -5.61 17.81
C LEU A 152 5.39 -5.57 16.78
N ARG A 153 6.30 -4.58 16.86
CA ARG A 153 7.33 -4.29 15.85
C ARG A 153 8.75 -4.47 16.37
N ARG A 154 8.91 -4.80 17.67
CA ARG A 154 10.19 -5.03 18.36
C ARG A 154 11.11 -3.80 18.41
N ARG A 155 10.55 -2.61 18.26
CA ARG A 155 11.26 -1.33 18.36
C ARG A 155 10.28 -0.17 18.48
N PRO A 156 10.71 0.96 19.09
CA PRO A 156 9.91 2.19 19.10
C PRO A 156 9.75 2.72 17.66
N MET A 157 8.56 3.18 17.30
CA MET A 157 8.23 3.61 15.95
C MET A 157 7.43 4.90 15.89
N LEU A 158 6.93 5.43 17.01
CA LEU A 158 6.00 6.56 16.99
C LEU A 158 6.59 7.79 16.31
N GLU A 159 7.82 8.18 16.69
CA GLU A 159 8.48 9.35 16.06
C GLU A 159 8.85 9.10 14.60
N VAL A 160 9.20 7.86 14.25
CA VAL A 160 9.41 7.45 12.84
C VAL A 160 8.12 7.67 12.04
N LYS A 161 6.97 7.23 12.58
CA LYS A 161 5.67 7.40 11.91
C LYS A 161 5.33 8.87 11.70
N LYS A 162 5.47 9.69 12.75
CA LYS A 162 5.21 11.13 12.65
C LYS A 162 6.06 11.78 11.57
N ARG A 163 7.37 11.53 11.58
CA ARG A 163 8.30 12.09 10.60
C ARG A 163 7.98 11.62 9.18
N ALA A 164 7.65 10.35 8.98
CA ALA A 164 7.25 9.82 7.68
C ALA A 164 5.97 10.50 7.17
N ILE A 165 4.97 10.72 8.04
CA ILE A 165 3.72 11.42 7.70
C ILE A 165 4.03 12.88 7.29
N GLU A 166 4.86 13.58 8.06
CA GLU A 166 5.26 14.95 7.77
C GLU A 166 5.98 15.07 6.42
N GLN A 167 6.90 14.16 6.13
CA GLN A 167 7.61 14.14 4.85
C GLN A 167 6.65 13.83 3.68
N CYS A 168 5.78 12.85 3.81
CA CYS A 168 4.76 12.57 2.80
C CYS A 168 3.88 13.80 2.55
N GLY A 169 3.40 14.45 3.61
CA GLY A 169 2.59 15.66 3.52
C GLY A 169 3.31 16.83 2.84
N ARG A 170 4.62 17.00 3.12
CA ARG A 170 5.45 18.04 2.49
C ARG A 170 5.51 17.91 0.97
N TYR A 171 5.50 16.69 0.46
CA TYR A 171 5.55 16.40 -0.98
C TYR A 171 4.19 16.05 -1.59
N GLY A 172 3.09 16.27 -0.87
CA GLY A 172 1.73 16.07 -1.39
C GLY A 172 1.32 14.60 -1.57
N ILE A 173 2.03 13.66 -0.94
CA ILE A 173 1.67 12.24 -0.93
C ILE A 173 0.61 12.03 0.17
N GLY A 174 -0.56 11.50 -0.19
CA GLY A 174 -1.59 11.14 0.78
C GLY A 174 -1.15 10.00 1.70
N VAL A 175 -1.62 10.00 2.96
CA VAL A 175 -1.31 8.93 3.91
C VAL A 175 -2.60 8.35 4.47
N THR A 176 -2.73 7.02 4.40
CA THR A 176 -3.77 6.25 5.08
C THR A 176 -3.12 5.47 6.21
N LEU A 177 -3.60 5.66 7.43
CA LEU A 177 -3.10 4.93 8.60
C LEU A 177 -3.83 3.59 8.73
N VAL A 178 -3.06 2.51 8.84
CA VAL A 178 -3.58 1.14 8.88
C VAL A 178 -3.13 0.46 10.16
N PRO A 179 -3.99 0.38 11.19
CA PRO A 179 -3.67 -0.33 12.42
C PRO A 179 -3.90 -1.84 12.28
N VAL A 180 -3.05 -2.61 12.93
CA VAL A 180 -3.32 -4.01 13.24
C VAL A 180 -3.85 -4.05 14.68
N LEU A 181 -5.08 -4.51 14.86
CA LEU A 181 -5.69 -4.62 16.18
C LEU A 181 -5.34 -5.96 16.82
N VAL A 182 -4.67 -5.91 17.95
CA VAL A 182 -4.27 -7.11 18.71
C VAL A 182 -4.88 -7.04 20.10
N PRO A 183 -5.83 -7.92 20.43
CA PRO A 183 -6.50 -7.91 21.72
C PRO A 183 -5.51 -7.91 22.89
N GLY A 184 -5.69 -6.98 23.81
CA GLY A 184 -4.80 -6.82 25.00
C GLY A 184 -3.47 -6.10 24.73
N VAL A 185 -3.28 -5.54 23.53
CA VAL A 185 -2.08 -4.77 23.18
C VAL A 185 -2.41 -3.35 22.79
N ASN A 186 -3.40 -3.17 21.86
CA ASN A 186 -3.82 -1.84 21.38
C ASN A 186 -5.34 -1.77 21.15
#